data_3c3f1eac29f3e45a230217aecd6455be
#
_entry.id   3c3f1eac29f3e45a230217aecd6455be
#
_cell.length_a   1.000
_cell.length_b   1.000
_cell.length_c   1.000
_cell.angle_alpha   90.00
_cell.angle_beta   90.00
_cell.angle_gamma   90.00
#
_symmetry.space_group_name_H-M   'P 1'
#
loop_
_entity.id
_entity.type
_entity.pdbx_description
1 polymer ?
#
loop_
_entity_poly.entity_id
_entity_poly.type
_entity_poly.pdbx_seq_one_letter_code
_entity_poly.pdbx_strand_id
1 'polypeptide(L)'
;VAIAETIGALMEPGAADPEAVFVDAMNAKAQELGCTDTVYENPHGLDFDAYEGNLHSTAADVAKVVQYAMTNDTFRAAVGGGSTTIQVTRADGTKADIYLETTDGFFDIYEYAVGVKTGVTLLAGPSFAGAANKDGRELYAIVINSSSEAQRFQDAENLCEWVYEHEISYQLANSPETTTMNGTEVPVVAEVAHAGWIDA
;
A
#
# COMPACT_ATOMS: atom_id res chain seq x y z
N VAL A 1 15.32 2.85 10.67
CA VAL A 1 15.77 2.79 12.06
C VAL A 1 15.60 4.15 12.73
N ALA A 2 16.43 5.19 12.50
CA ALA A 2 16.41 6.46 13.23
C ALA A 2 15.03 7.15 13.33
N ILE A 3 14.20 7.10 12.27
CA ILE A 3 12.84 7.64 12.30
C ILE A 3 11.96 6.80 13.24
N ALA A 4 12.06 5.48 13.18
CA ALA A 4 11.30 4.56 14.04
C ALA A 4 11.68 4.76 15.52
N GLU A 5 12.98 4.84 15.84
CA GLU A 5 13.46 5.16 17.19
C GLU A 5 12.93 6.51 17.69
N THR A 6 12.95 7.54 16.82
CA THR A 6 12.44 8.87 17.20
C THR A 6 10.93 8.82 17.50
N ILE A 7 10.15 8.16 16.67
CA ILE A 7 8.71 8.02 16.87
C ILE A 7 8.42 7.18 18.12
N GLY A 8 9.10 6.05 18.31
CA GLY A 8 8.95 5.20 19.49
C GLY A 8 9.28 5.93 20.78
N ALA A 9 10.35 6.74 20.80
CA ALA A 9 10.68 7.59 21.93
C ALA A 9 9.65 8.69 22.22
N LEU A 10 8.93 9.17 21.19
CA LEU A 10 7.82 10.10 21.37
C LEU A 10 6.56 9.40 21.88
N MET A 11 6.33 8.16 21.47
CA MET A 11 5.19 7.36 21.92
C MET A 11 5.36 6.92 23.37
N GLU A 12 6.57 6.51 23.76
CA GLU A 12 6.91 6.09 25.12
C GLU A 12 8.22 6.78 25.58
N PRO A 13 8.13 7.98 26.19
CA PRO A 13 9.30 8.71 26.67
C PRO A 13 10.05 7.93 27.77
N GLY A 14 11.31 7.63 27.52
CA GLY A 14 12.16 6.89 28.45
C GLY A 14 12.16 5.38 28.23
N ALA A 15 11.53 4.87 27.17
CA ALA A 15 11.65 3.47 26.76
C ALA A 15 13.13 3.06 26.60
N ALA A 16 13.46 1.86 27.07
CA ALA A 16 14.81 1.31 26.92
C ALA A 16 15.14 0.94 25.48
N ASP A 17 14.12 0.58 24.71
CA ASP A 17 14.19 0.25 23.29
C ASP A 17 13.07 0.95 22.50
N PRO A 18 13.30 2.18 22.02
CA PRO A 18 12.30 2.92 21.26
C PRO A 18 11.93 2.27 19.92
N GLU A 19 12.84 1.52 19.29
CA GLU A 19 12.55 0.81 18.05
C GLU A 19 11.51 -0.28 18.29
N ALA A 20 11.65 -1.04 19.39
CA ALA A 20 10.66 -2.05 19.76
C ALA A 20 9.26 -1.44 19.99
N VAL A 21 9.17 -0.28 20.63
CA VAL A 21 7.89 0.45 20.81
C VAL A 21 7.24 0.76 19.46
N PHE A 22 8.04 1.18 18.47
CA PHE A 22 7.55 1.43 17.13
C PHE A 22 7.10 0.15 16.41
N VAL A 23 7.86 -0.93 16.53
CA VAL A 23 7.50 -2.25 15.95
C VAL A 23 6.21 -2.80 16.57
N ASP A 24 6.02 -2.66 17.88
CA ASP A 24 4.77 -3.02 18.54
C ASP A 24 3.59 -2.22 17.97
N ALA A 25 3.77 -0.94 17.70
CA ALA A 25 2.75 -0.12 17.06
C ALA A 25 2.47 -0.54 15.61
N MET A 26 3.49 -0.97 14.85
CA MET A 26 3.31 -1.54 13.50
C MET A 26 2.44 -2.81 13.56
N ASN A 27 2.74 -3.73 14.48
CA ASN A 27 1.97 -4.96 14.66
C ASN A 27 0.54 -4.68 15.14
N ALA A 28 0.35 -3.74 16.06
CA ALA A 28 -0.97 -3.33 16.51
C ALA A 28 -1.81 -2.75 15.36
N LYS A 29 -1.20 -1.92 14.48
CA LYS A 29 -1.86 -1.38 13.31
C LYS A 29 -2.21 -2.48 12.30
N ALA A 30 -1.33 -3.44 12.06
CA ALA A 30 -1.61 -4.59 11.20
C ALA A 30 -2.84 -5.37 11.70
N GLN A 31 -2.92 -5.63 13.00
CA GLN A 31 -4.09 -6.29 13.61
C GLN A 31 -5.37 -5.45 13.46
N GLU A 32 -5.30 -4.14 13.68
CA GLU A 32 -6.43 -3.21 13.49
C GLU A 32 -6.96 -3.26 12.05
N LEU A 33 -6.06 -3.40 11.07
CA LEU A 33 -6.40 -3.53 9.66
C LEU A 33 -6.89 -4.94 9.26
N GLY A 34 -6.92 -5.87 10.21
CA GLY A 34 -7.33 -7.26 9.97
C GLY A 34 -6.28 -8.09 9.24
N CYS A 35 -5.00 -7.74 9.38
CA CYS A 35 -3.89 -8.55 8.90
C CYS A 35 -3.68 -9.71 9.89
N THR A 36 -4.09 -10.92 9.48
CA THR A 36 -4.10 -12.09 10.37
C THR A 36 -2.87 -12.97 10.25
N ASP A 37 -2.04 -12.71 9.24
CA ASP A 37 -0.84 -13.49 8.93
C ASP A 37 0.32 -12.54 8.60
N THR A 38 0.55 -11.59 9.51
CA THR A 38 1.59 -10.56 9.39
C THR A 38 2.26 -10.34 10.73
N VAL A 39 3.59 -10.44 10.74
CA VAL A 39 4.44 -10.11 11.90
C VAL A 39 5.57 -9.21 11.44
N TYR A 40 5.70 -8.06 12.07
CA TYR A 40 6.84 -7.16 11.93
C TYR A 40 7.79 -7.34 13.10
N GLU A 41 9.09 -7.49 12.83
CA GLU A 41 10.14 -7.60 13.85
C GLU A 41 11.12 -6.42 13.79
N ASN A 42 11.04 -5.63 12.72
CA ASN A 42 11.84 -4.43 12.52
C ASN A 42 11.15 -3.48 11.53
N PRO A 43 11.53 -2.18 11.49
CA PRO A 43 10.89 -1.20 10.60
C PRO A 43 11.45 -1.15 9.18
N HIS A 44 12.50 -1.91 8.86
CA HIS A 44 13.24 -1.83 7.59
C HIS A 44 13.09 -3.06 6.69
N GLY A 45 12.53 -4.17 7.21
CA GLY A 45 12.24 -5.36 6.42
C GLY A 45 13.44 -6.26 6.10
N LEU A 46 14.58 -6.09 6.76
CA LEU A 46 15.72 -7.02 6.62
C LEU A 46 15.43 -8.31 7.39
N ASP A 47 15.82 -9.45 6.81
CA ASP A 47 15.46 -10.80 7.27
C ASP A 47 16.66 -11.76 7.31
N PHE A 48 17.89 -11.23 7.45
CA PHE A 48 19.14 -12.00 7.44
C PHE A 48 20.07 -11.57 8.58
N ASP A 49 21.04 -12.40 8.91
CA ASP A 49 22.04 -12.20 9.97
C ASP A 49 21.38 -11.89 11.33
N ALA A 50 21.61 -10.70 11.87
CA ALA A 50 21.07 -10.25 13.16
C ALA A 50 19.54 -10.03 13.13
N TYR A 51 18.92 -10.06 11.97
CA TYR A 51 17.49 -9.85 11.74
C TYR A 51 16.75 -11.13 11.34
N GLU A 52 17.42 -12.29 11.41
CA GLU A 52 16.76 -13.58 11.24
C GLU A 52 15.70 -13.77 12.32
N GLY A 53 14.46 -14.11 11.90
CA GLY A 53 13.37 -14.27 12.84
C GLY A 53 12.09 -14.77 12.16
N ASN A 54 10.95 -14.26 12.63
CA ASN A 54 9.63 -14.65 12.17
C ASN A 54 8.94 -13.52 11.37
N LEU A 55 9.71 -12.59 10.80
CA LEU A 55 9.19 -11.53 9.94
C LEU A 55 8.48 -12.14 8.72
N HIS A 56 7.18 -11.94 8.59
CA HIS A 56 6.40 -12.45 7.46
C HIS A 56 5.13 -11.65 7.21
N SER A 57 4.59 -11.79 6.00
CA SER A 57 3.28 -11.27 5.62
C SER A 57 2.72 -12.07 4.44
N THR A 58 1.48 -11.76 4.05
CA THR A 58 0.84 -12.29 2.85
C THR A 58 0.51 -11.16 1.88
N ALA A 59 0.32 -11.48 0.60
CA ALA A 59 -0.12 -10.50 -0.40
C ALA A 59 -1.44 -9.83 0.01
N ALA A 60 -2.38 -10.60 0.59
CA ALA A 60 -3.66 -10.09 1.06
C ALA A 60 -3.51 -9.09 2.20
N ASP A 61 -2.62 -9.35 3.15
CA ASP A 61 -2.39 -8.45 4.28
C ASP A 61 -1.63 -7.20 3.85
N VAL A 62 -0.60 -7.35 2.98
CA VAL A 62 0.11 -6.19 2.39
C VAL A 62 -0.86 -5.29 1.63
N ALA A 63 -1.83 -5.87 0.88
CA ALA A 63 -2.86 -5.09 0.19
C ALA A 63 -3.68 -4.22 1.15
N LYS A 64 -4.09 -4.74 2.31
CA LYS A 64 -4.81 -3.97 3.34
C LYS A 64 -3.97 -2.80 3.89
N VAL A 65 -2.69 -3.07 4.18
CA VAL A 65 -1.76 -2.04 4.66
C VAL A 65 -1.56 -0.94 3.62
N VAL A 66 -1.34 -1.32 2.35
CA VAL A 66 -1.17 -0.37 1.24
C VAL A 66 -2.43 0.45 1.03
N GLN A 67 -3.59 -0.20 0.98
CA GLN A 67 -4.87 0.49 0.83
C GLN A 67 -5.10 1.53 1.94
N TYR A 68 -4.80 1.18 3.19
CA TYR A 68 -4.87 2.11 4.30
C TYR A 68 -3.86 3.26 4.15
N ALA A 69 -2.59 2.97 3.84
CA ALA A 69 -1.55 3.98 3.69
C ALA A 69 -1.88 4.97 2.57
N MET A 70 -2.45 4.49 1.47
CA MET A 70 -2.86 5.30 0.32
C MET A 70 -4.06 6.21 0.59
N THR A 71 -4.74 6.10 1.73
CA THR A 71 -5.72 7.11 2.17
C THR A 71 -5.07 8.39 2.71
N ASN A 72 -3.77 8.36 3.00
CA ASN A 72 -3.02 9.52 3.50
C ASN A 72 -2.40 10.29 2.32
N ASP A 73 -2.81 11.53 2.12
CA ASP A 73 -2.37 12.36 1.00
C ASP A 73 -0.86 12.62 1.00
N THR A 74 -0.23 12.75 2.17
CA THR A 74 1.23 12.94 2.29
C THR A 74 1.98 11.68 1.86
N PHE A 75 1.51 10.50 2.30
CA PHE A 75 2.07 9.23 1.87
C PHE A 75 1.91 9.04 0.36
N ARG A 76 0.71 9.26 -0.15
CA ARG A 76 0.39 9.17 -1.59
C ARG A 76 1.29 10.08 -2.42
N ALA A 77 1.47 11.33 -2.01
CA ALA A 77 2.35 12.26 -2.71
C ALA A 77 3.82 11.81 -2.68
N ALA A 78 4.27 11.24 -1.56
CA ALA A 78 5.64 10.75 -1.44
C ALA A 78 5.93 9.53 -2.34
N VAL A 79 5.03 8.54 -2.37
CA VAL A 79 5.23 7.31 -3.15
C VAL A 79 4.97 7.50 -4.65
N GLY A 80 4.11 8.46 -5.02
CA GLY A 80 3.79 8.80 -6.41
C GLY A 80 4.75 9.80 -7.06
N GLY A 81 5.73 10.32 -6.32
CA GLY A 81 6.58 11.43 -6.76
C GLY A 81 7.70 11.05 -7.73
N GLY A 82 7.98 9.78 -7.95
CA GLY A 82 9.12 9.34 -8.76
C GLY A 82 10.47 9.84 -8.22
N SER A 83 11.46 9.97 -9.09
CA SER A 83 12.77 10.56 -8.71
C SER A 83 12.64 12.08 -8.52
N THR A 84 13.24 12.61 -7.46
CA THR A 84 13.11 14.03 -7.11
C THR A 84 14.36 14.56 -6.42
N THR A 85 14.48 15.89 -6.36
CA THR A 85 15.52 16.55 -5.57
C THR A 85 14.90 17.29 -4.40
N ILE A 86 15.37 17.00 -3.20
CA ILE A 86 14.96 17.70 -1.99
C ILE A 86 16.06 18.62 -1.49
N GLN A 87 15.68 19.77 -0.91
CA GLN A 87 16.62 20.65 -0.21
C GLN A 87 16.58 20.36 1.28
N VAL A 88 17.73 20.05 1.84
CA VAL A 88 17.89 19.83 3.29
C VAL A 88 18.72 20.93 3.91
N THR A 89 18.47 21.23 5.19
CA THR A 89 19.31 22.11 5.99
C THR A 89 20.18 21.24 6.90
N ARG A 90 21.51 21.36 6.75
CA ARG A 90 22.48 20.65 7.59
C ARG A 90 22.53 21.24 8.99
N ALA A 91 23.17 20.52 9.92
CA ALA A 91 23.31 20.95 11.31
C ALA A 91 24.08 22.28 11.47
N ASP A 92 24.95 22.61 10.51
CA ASP A 92 25.70 23.89 10.45
C ASP A 92 24.89 25.04 9.84
N GLY A 93 23.62 24.81 9.47
CA GLY A 93 22.74 25.79 8.85
C GLY A 93 22.90 25.91 7.33
N THR A 94 23.85 25.23 6.70
CA THR A 94 24.00 25.24 5.24
C THR A 94 22.90 24.42 4.56
N LYS A 95 22.53 24.84 3.34
CA LYS A 95 21.57 24.10 2.52
C LYS A 95 22.30 23.19 1.55
N ALA A 96 21.71 22.01 1.29
CA ALA A 96 22.19 21.07 0.29
C ALA A 96 21.02 20.46 -0.46
N ASP A 97 21.20 20.29 -1.75
CA ASP A 97 20.26 19.57 -2.58
C ASP A 97 20.67 18.08 -2.59
N ILE A 98 19.71 17.19 -2.34
CA ILE A 98 19.90 15.75 -2.37
C ILE A 98 18.98 15.18 -3.43
N TYR A 99 19.57 14.54 -4.45
CA TYR A 99 18.80 13.79 -5.44
C TYR A 99 18.40 12.44 -4.83
N LEU A 100 17.11 12.13 -4.91
CA LEU A 100 16.49 10.89 -4.50
C LEU A 100 16.03 10.15 -5.75
N GLU A 101 16.69 9.04 -6.05
CA GLU A 101 16.33 8.18 -7.18
C GLU A 101 15.27 7.18 -6.72
N THR A 102 14.19 7.04 -7.51
CA THR A 102 13.20 6.02 -7.25
C THR A 102 13.71 4.65 -7.66
N THR A 103 13.36 3.63 -6.88
CA THR A 103 13.55 2.22 -7.25
C THR A 103 12.30 1.61 -7.88
N ASP A 104 11.25 2.42 -8.05
CA ASP A 104 9.97 1.99 -8.61
C ASP A 104 9.99 2.11 -10.14
N GLY A 105 10.44 1.03 -10.80
CA GLY A 105 10.44 0.94 -12.26
C GLY A 105 9.05 0.74 -12.88
N PHE A 106 8.00 0.68 -12.07
CA PHE A 106 6.63 0.60 -12.57
C PHE A 106 6.23 1.87 -13.32
N PHE A 107 6.74 3.03 -12.89
CA PHE A 107 6.56 4.30 -13.60
C PHE A 107 7.16 4.33 -15.01
N ASP A 108 8.17 3.49 -15.29
CA ASP A 108 8.83 3.45 -16.58
C ASP A 108 8.07 2.59 -17.61
N ILE A 109 7.25 1.64 -17.15
CA ILE A 109 6.59 0.66 -18.01
C ILE A 109 5.08 0.82 -18.06
N TYR A 110 4.45 1.46 -17.07
CA TYR A 110 3.00 1.51 -16.95
C TYR A 110 2.47 2.93 -16.77
N GLU A 111 1.75 3.43 -17.74
CA GLU A 111 1.26 4.82 -17.77
C GLU A 111 0.26 5.17 -16.65
N TYR A 112 -0.39 4.17 -16.06
CA TYR A 112 -1.35 4.35 -14.97
C TYR A 112 -0.72 4.18 -13.58
N ALA A 113 0.61 3.97 -13.50
CA ALA A 113 1.32 3.76 -12.23
C ALA A 113 1.18 4.95 -11.27
N VAL A 114 0.92 4.66 -9.99
CA VAL A 114 0.85 5.67 -8.91
C VAL A 114 1.70 5.33 -7.68
N GLY A 115 2.53 4.32 -7.77
CA GLY A 115 3.46 3.89 -6.70
C GLY A 115 3.37 2.37 -6.49
N VAL A 116 3.84 1.80 -5.41
CA VAL A 116 4.01 2.36 -4.06
C VAL A 116 5.40 1.98 -3.47
N LYS A 117 5.75 0.67 -3.36
CA LYS A 117 6.95 0.24 -2.64
C LYS A 117 7.55 -1.05 -3.20
N THR A 118 8.84 -0.98 -3.47
CA THR A 118 9.67 -2.13 -3.85
C THR A 118 10.33 -2.76 -2.62
N GLY A 119 10.64 -4.05 -2.68
CA GLY A 119 11.45 -4.74 -1.70
C GLY A 119 12.18 -5.92 -2.33
N VAL A 120 13.36 -6.25 -1.81
CA VAL A 120 14.08 -7.46 -2.18
C VAL A 120 15.00 -7.88 -1.03
N THR A 121 14.94 -9.16 -0.67
CA THR A 121 15.91 -9.85 0.16
C THR A 121 16.19 -11.22 -0.45
N LEU A 122 17.19 -11.94 0.05
CA LEU A 122 17.48 -13.28 -0.44
C LEU A 122 16.37 -14.29 -0.10
N LEU A 123 15.66 -14.09 1.01
CA LEU A 123 14.59 -14.96 1.45
C LEU A 123 13.24 -14.59 0.78
N ALA A 124 12.88 -13.31 0.79
CA ALA A 124 11.61 -12.85 0.26
C ALA A 124 11.58 -12.79 -1.27
N GLY A 125 12.73 -12.68 -1.93
CA GLY A 125 12.83 -12.44 -3.36
C GLY A 125 12.33 -11.06 -3.79
N PRO A 126 12.37 -10.75 -5.09
CA PRO A 126 11.88 -9.49 -5.62
C PRO A 126 10.37 -9.34 -5.40
N SER A 127 9.99 -8.31 -4.67
CA SER A 127 8.60 -8.05 -4.31
C SER A 127 8.21 -6.61 -4.59
N PHE A 128 6.93 -6.37 -4.86
CA PHE A 128 6.39 -5.07 -5.21
C PHE A 128 4.94 -4.92 -4.73
N ALA A 129 4.69 -3.85 -4.04
CA ALA A 129 3.34 -3.36 -3.80
C ALA A 129 3.07 -2.23 -4.81
N GLY A 130 2.37 -2.56 -5.89
CA GLY A 130 2.03 -1.64 -6.97
C GLY A 130 0.65 -1.02 -6.76
N ALA A 131 0.49 0.20 -7.26
CA ALA A 131 -0.80 0.85 -7.40
C ALA A 131 -0.91 1.49 -8.79
N ALA A 132 -2.09 1.39 -9.39
CA ALA A 132 -2.41 1.98 -10.68
C ALA A 132 -3.76 2.68 -10.63
N ASN A 133 -3.90 3.78 -11.37
CA ASN A 133 -5.17 4.50 -11.49
C ASN A 133 -5.49 4.78 -12.96
N LYS A 134 -6.51 4.10 -13.48
CA LYS A 134 -7.02 4.26 -14.83
C LYS A 134 -8.43 4.82 -14.76
N ASP A 135 -8.66 5.98 -15.34
CA ASP A 135 -9.96 6.65 -15.39
C ASP A 135 -10.63 6.89 -14.02
N GLY A 136 -9.80 7.19 -13.00
CA GLY A 136 -10.26 7.42 -11.62
C GLY A 136 -10.46 6.13 -10.82
N ARG A 137 -10.15 5.00 -11.39
CA ARG A 137 -10.24 3.69 -10.77
C ARG A 137 -8.86 3.20 -10.33
N GLU A 138 -8.71 3.05 -9.03
CA GLU A 138 -7.46 2.65 -8.41
C GLU A 138 -7.44 1.17 -8.07
N LEU A 139 -6.36 0.50 -8.46
CA LEU A 139 -6.08 -0.90 -8.18
C LEU A 139 -4.77 -1.03 -7.41
N TYR A 140 -4.69 -2.07 -6.59
CA TYR A 140 -3.48 -2.45 -5.87
C TYR A 140 -3.06 -3.86 -6.30
N ALA A 141 -1.87 -3.98 -6.89
CA ALA A 141 -1.27 -5.23 -7.31
C ALA A 141 -0.11 -5.59 -6.39
N ILE A 142 -0.25 -6.67 -5.63
CA ILE A 142 0.78 -7.12 -4.69
C ILE A 142 1.48 -8.35 -5.28
N VAL A 143 2.76 -8.17 -5.59
CA VAL A 143 3.64 -9.22 -6.14
C VAL A 143 4.67 -9.59 -5.08
N ILE A 144 4.75 -10.86 -4.74
CA ILE A 144 5.71 -11.41 -3.77
C ILE A 144 6.55 -12.48 -4.47
N ASN A 145 7.87 -12.40 -4.31
CA ASN A 145 8.82 -13.38 -4.83
C ASN A 145 8.70 -13.59 -6.36
N SER A 146 8.72 -12.51 -7.12
CA SER A 146 8.81 -12.56 -8.57
C SER A 146 10.16 -13.12 -9.03
N SER A 147 10.23 -13.56 -10.28
CA SER A 147 11.43 -14.18 -10.86
C SER A 147 12.62 -13.23 -11.03
N SER A 148 12.39 -11.91 -11.04
CA SER A 148 13.43 -10.88 -11.07
C SER A 148 12.90 -9.53 -10.60
N GLU A 149 13.83 -8.59 -10.34
CA GLU A 149 13.45 -7.22 -9.97
C GLU A 149 12.71 -6.47 -11.08
N ALA A 150 13.00 -6.75 -12.34
CA ALA A 150 12.26 -6.18 -13.46
C ALA A 150 10.89 -6.87 -13.64
N GLN A 151 10.85 -8.20 -13.48
CA GLN A 151 9.63 -8.97 -13.69
C GLN A 151 8.52 -8.61 -12.71
N ARG A 152 8.83 -8.23 -11.46
CA ARG A 152 7.82 -7.83 -10.47
C ARG A 152 6.92 -6.67 -10.94
N PHE A 153 7.46 -5.76 -11.77
CA PHE A 153 6.68 -4.66 -12.33
C PHE A 153 5.79 -5.13 -13.48
N GLN A 154 6.32 -6.02 -14.34
CA GLN A 154 5.53 -6.63 -15.41
C GLN A 154 4.39 -7.50 -14.86
N ASP A 155 4.65 -8.23 -13.75
CA ASP A 155 3.63 -9.02 -13.08
C ASP A 155 2.51 -8.11 -12.53
N ALA A 156 2.88 -6.94 -11.94
CA ALA A 156 1.92 -5.96 -11.45
C ALA A 156 1.10 -5.32 -12.59
N GLU A 157 1.74 -4.96 -13.71
CA GLU A 157 1.06 -4.47 -14.92
C GLU A 157 0.05 -5.48 -15.43
N ASN A 158 0.47 -6.73 -15.60
CA ASN A 158 -0.39 -7.81 -16.08
C ASN A 158 -1.62 -8.01 -15.19
N LEU A 159 -1.43 -7.95 -13.85
CA LEU A 159 -2.53 -8.04 -12.91
C LEU A 159 -3.51 -6.87 -13.05
N CYS A 160 -3.01 -5.64 -13.16
CA CYS A 160 -3.85 -4.44 -13.32
C CYS A 160 -4.60 -4.47 -14.64
N GLU A 161 -3.92 -4.76 -15.76
CA GLU A 161 -4.57 -4.83 -17.08
C GLU A 161 -5.62 -5.93 -17.13
N TRP A 162 -5.32 -7.12 -16.59
CA TRP A 162 -6.31 -8.19 -16.50
C TRP A 162 -7.59 -7.73 -15.78
N VAL A 163 -7.44 -7.01 -14.67
CA VAL A 163 -8.57 -6.47 -13.91
C VAL A 163 -9.34 -5.45 -14.72
N TYR A 164 -8.67 -4.46 -15.34
CA TYR A 164 -9.31 -3.43 -16.14
C TYR A 164 -10.05 -3.99 -17.37
N GLU A 165 -9.52 -5.06 -17.97
CA GLU A 165 -10.12 -5.70 -19.13
C GLU A 165 -11.36 -6.56 -18.79
N HIS A 166 -11.38 -7.17 -17.60
CA HIS A 166 -12.42 -8.13 -17.19
C HIS A 166 -13.48 -7.53 -16.26
N GLU A 167 -13.38 -6.23 -16.00
CA GLU A 167 -14.35 -5.57 -15.16
C GLU A 167 -15.58 -5.13 -15.96
N ILE A 168 -16.72 -5.54 -15.49
CA ILE A 168 -18.01 -5.10 -16.01
C ILE A 168 -18.65 -4.14 -15.01
N SER A 169 -18.76 -2.86 -15.40
CA SER A 169 -19.59 -1.89 -14.68
C SER A 169 -21.05 -2.22 -14.93
N TYR A 170 -21.81 -2.53 -13.88
CA TYR A 170 -23.24 -2.66 -14.00
C TYR A 170 -23.95 -1.61 -13.15
N GLN A 171 -24.99 -1.00 -13.74
CA GLN A 171 -25.99 -0.31 -12.96
C GLN A 171 -27.14 -1.27 -12.68
N LEU A 172 -27.59 -1.34 -11.45
CA LEU A 172 -28.86 -1.99 -11.15
C LEU A 172 -29.96 -1.20 -11.86
N ALA A 173 -30.25 -1.62 -13.09
CA ALA A 173 -31.38 -1.07 -13.83
C ALA A 173 -32.68 -1.49 -13.13
N ASN A 174 -33.54 -0.52 -12.86
CA ASN A 174 -34.91 -0.73 -12.35
C ASN A 174 -35.03 -1.10 -10.85
N SER A 175 -34.25 -0.51 -9.96
CA SER A 175 -34.77 -0.34 -8.61
C SER A 175 -35.97 0.62 -8.71
N PRO A 176 -37.16 0.25 -8.27
CA PRO A 176 -38.28 1.18 -8.27
C PRO A 176 -37.89 2.40 -7.42
N GLU A 177 -38.15 3.61 -7.90
CA GLU A 177 -37.84 4.83 -7.15
C GLU A 177 -38.63 4.89 -5.83
N THR A 178 -39.74 4.17 -5.76
CA THR A 178 -40.58 4.05 -4.57
C THR A 178 -41.10 2.61 -4.40
N THR A 179 -41.38 2.24 -3.17
CA THR A 179 -42.13 1.02 -2.82
C THR A 179 -43.24 1.37 -1.84
N THR A 180 -44.29 0.54 -1.78
CA THR A 180 -45.38 0.77 -0.84
C THR A 180 -45.18 -0.04 0.44
N MET A 181 -45.03 0.64 1.57
CA MET A 181 -45.01 0.03 2.90
C MET A 181 -46.24 0.51 3.69
N ASN A 182 -47.08 -0.44 4.13
CA ASN A 182 -48.29 -0.16 4.91
C ASN A 182 -49.23 0.86 4.24
N GLY A 183 -49.33 0.84 2.90
CA GLY A 183 -50.18 1.74 2.14
C GLY A 183 -49.56 3.13 1.88
N THR A 184 -48.32 3.36 2.25
CA THR A 184 -47.62 4.62 2.00
C THR A 184 -46.46 4.37 1.04
N GLU A 185 -46.34 5.22 0.01
CA GLU A 185 -45.15 5.21 -0.87
C GLU A 185 -43.92 5.71 -0.10
N VAL A 186 -42.86 4.90 -0.09
CA VAL A 186 -41.60 5.25 0.49
C VAL A 186 -40.49 5.17 -0.57
N PRO A 187 -39.54 6.12 -0.61
CA PRO A 187 -38.45 6.07 -1.56
C PRO A 187 -37.56 4.85 -1.27
N VAL A 188 -37.14 4.16 -2.32
CA VAL A 188 -36.09 3.10 -2.23
C VAL A 188 -34.78 3.75 -2.55
N VAL A 189 -33.88 3.80 -1.57
CA VAL A 189 -32.53 4.30 -1.74
C VAL A 189 -31.58 3.10 -1.71
N ALA A 190 -30.84 2.86 -2.78
CA ALA A 190 -29.73 1.94 -2.73
C ALA A 190 -28.55 2.64 -2.05
N GLU A 191 -28.21 2.22 -0.83
CA GLU A 191 -27.18 2.86 -0.01
C GLU A 191 -25.76 2.47 -0.41
N VAL A 192 -25.58 1.49 -1.30
CA VAL A 192 -24.27 0.99 -1.73
C VAL A 192 -24.28 0.68 -3.23
N ALA A 193 -23.44 1.37 -3.98
CA ALA A 193 -23.04 0.90 -5.30
C ALA A 193 -22.03 -0.26 -5.09
N HIS A 194 -22.47 -1.49 -5.23
CA HIS A 194 -21.56 -2.62 -5.29
C HIS A 194 -20.98 -2.70 -6.70
N ALA A 195 -19.68 -2.42 -6.82
CA ALA A 195 -18.88 -2.98 -7.90
C ALA A 195 -18.66 -4.45 -7.54
N GLY A 196 -19.26 -5.37 -8.24
CA GLY A 196 -19.08 -6.80 -8.06
C GLY A 196 -18.32 -7.38 -9.24
N TRP A 197 -17.52 -8.40 -8.97
CA TRP A 197 -16.90 -9.25 -9.98
C TRP A 197 -17.97 -10.19 -10.52
N ILE A 198 -18.11 -10.28 -11.83
CA ILE A 198 -18.83 -11.35 -12.49
C ILE A 198 -17.76 -12.13 -13.25
N ASP A 199 -17.50 -13.37 -12.83
CA ASP A 199 -16.75 -14.33 -13.64
C ASP A 199 -17.52 -14.57 -14.94
N ALA A 200 -16.84 -14.34 -16.06
CA ALA A 200 -17.39 -14.56 -17.39
C ALA A 200 -17.19 -16.02 -17.79
#